data_afda9627faf6be22bfa4e968f52e55a2
#
_entry.id   afda9627faf6be22bfa4e968f52e55a2
#
_cell.length_a   1.000
_cell.length_b   1.000
_cell.length_c   1.000
_cell.angle_alpha   90.00
_cell.angle_beta   90.00
_cell.angle_gamma   90.00
#
_symmetry.space_group_name_H-M   'P 1'
#
loop_
_entity.id
_entity.type
_entity.pdbx_description
1 polymer ?
#
loop_
_entity_poly.entity_id
_entity_poly.type
_entity_poly.pdbx_seq_one_letter_code
_entity_poly.pdbx_strand_id
1 'polypeptide(L)'
;LIMRRLSDRFTDETNAFHAGDSVLLTIIPGEQPSFGLSMVAEFFRRAGWNLCTGPFSSHQELASLVQNHWFDIVGFSVSSDRRLDELKKDIHNIRRDSRNRHIGIIIGGPMVISHPDLVASMGADMMSADATTAPQQAHGLIEHMKSRK
;
A
#
# COMPACT_ATOMS: atom_id res chain seq x y z
N LEU A 1 -13.01 7.18 3.96
CA LEU A 1 -12.87 8.55 4.46
C LEU A 1 -12.71 8.60 5.97
N ILE A 2 -13.61 7.91 6.65
CA ILE A 2 -13.52 7.80 8.10
C ILE A 2 -12.24 7.06 8.49
N MET A 3 -11.89 6.05 7.74
CA MET A 3 -10.66 5.32 7.99
C MET A 3 -9.43 6.21 7.88
N ARG A 4 -9.41 7.09 6.89
CA ARG A 4 -8.30 8.02 6.72
C ARG A 4 -8.18 8.97 7.91
N ARG A 5 -9.29 9.48 8.40
CA ARG A 5 -9.27 10.35 9.56
C ARG A 5 -8.77 9.64 10.81
N LEU A 6 -9.23 8.42 11.00
CA LEU A 6 -8.77 7.64 12.14
C LEU A 6 -7.28 7.35 12.04
N SER A 7 -6.83 7.10 10.83
CA SER A 7 -5.43 6.84 10.57
C SER A 7 -4.57 8.06 10.89
N ASP A 8 -5.00 9.23 10.45
CA ASP A 8 -4.27 10.46 10.73
C ASP A 8 -4.18 10.73 12.23
N ARG A 9 -5.28 10.58 12.92
CA ARG A 9 -5.32 10.79 14.36
C ARG A 9 -4.49 9.76 15.09
N PHE A 10 -4.58 8.52 14.65
CA PHE A 10 -3.81 7.43 15.24
C PHE A 10 -2.31 7.66 15.04
N THR A 11 -1.92 8.16 13.89
CA THR A 11 -0.53 8.48 13.60
C THR A 11 0.01 9.52 14.56
N ASP A 12 -0.76 10.56 14.82
CA ASP A 12 -0.35 11.60 15.75
C ASP A 12 -0.11 11.04 17.14
N GLU A 13 -1.01 10.20 17.61
CA GLU A 13 -0.90 9.62 18.95
C GLU A 13 0.21 8.59 19.02
N THR A 14 0.30 7.74 18.00
CA THR A 14 1.22 6.62 17.98
C THR A 14 2.66 7.08 17.83
N ASN A 15 2.88 8.13 17.06
CA ASN A 15 4.23 8.65 16.86
C ASN A 15 4.86 9.13 18.16
N ALA A 16 4.04 9.41 19.17
CA ALA A 16 4.56 9.78 20.49
C ALA A 16 5.13 8.58 21.25
N PHE A 17 4.75 7.35 20.89
CA PHE A 17 5.09 6.16 21.64
C PHE A 17 6.02 5.21 20.91
N HIS A 18 5.92 5.14 19.62
CA HIS A 18 6.78 4.27 18.85
C HIS A 18 6.77 4.71 17.39
N ALA A 19 7.85 4.38 16.70
CA ALA A 19 7.96 4.66 15.28
C ALA A 19 7.31 3.52 14.48
N GLY A 20 6.00 3.40 14.65
CA GLY A 20 5.25 2.39 13.91
C GLY A 20 5.36 2.63 12.41
N ASP A 21 5.45 1.55 11.66
CA ASP A 21 5.52 1.64 10.21
C ASP A 21 4.19 2.13 9.65
N SER A 22 4.24 2.82 8.53
CA SER A 22 3.07 3.40 7.89
C SER A 22 2.77 2.71 6.57
N VAL A 23 1.50 2.39 6.35
CA VAL A 23 1.07 1.70 5.15
C VAL A 23 -0.13 2.40 4.53
N LEU A 24 -0.09 2.54 3.21
CA LEU A 24 -1.21 3.02 2.42
C LEU A 24 -1.75 1.83 1.63
N LEU A 25 -2.99 1.45 1.93
CA LEU A 25 -3.65 0.36 1.22
C LEU A 25 -4.75 0.92 0.33
N THR A 26 -4.72 0.54 -0.92
CA THR A 26 -5.65 1.10 -1.88
C THR A 26 -5.94 0.14 -3.03
N ILE A 27 -6.86 0.57 -3.87
CA ILE A 27 -7.14 -0.06 -5.16
C ILE A 27 -6.82 0.97 -6.22
N ILE A 28 -6.82 0.54 -7.47
CA ILE A 28 -6.66 1.48 -8.58
C ILE A 28 -7.85 2.44 -8.55
N PRO A 29 -7.62 3.76 -8.59
CA PRO A 29 -8.74 4.70 -8.60
C PRO A 29 -9.75 4.38 -9.68
N GLY A 30 -11.02 4.35 -9.29
CA GLY A 30 -12.11 4.00 -10.19
C GLY A 30 -12.58 2.57 -10.09
N GLU A 31 -11.82 1.69 -9.43
CA GLU A 31 -12.26 0.33 -9.17
C GLU A 31 -13.08 0.28 -7.89
N GLN A 32 -13.84 -0.79 -7.73
CA GLN A 32 -14.64 -0.97 -6.52
C GLN A 32 -13.81 -1.59 -5.41
N PRO A 33 -13.99 -1.16 -4.16
CA PRO A 33 -13.31 -1.76 -3.03
C PRO A 33 -13.66 -3.24 -2.89
N SER A 34 -12.69 -4.04 -2.50
CA SER A 34 -12.90 -5.46 -2.31
C SER A 34 -12.93 -5.80 -0.83
N PHE A 35 -13.61 -6.89 -0.51
CA PHE A 35 -13.63 -7.41 0.84
C PHE A 35 -12.22 -7.80 1.28
N GLY A 36 -11.43 -8.33 0.34
CA GLY A 36 -10.06 -8.72 0.65
C GLY A 36 -9.20 -7.56 1.12
N LEU A 37 -9.39 -6.38 0.53
CA LEU A 37 -8.63 -5.21 0.97
C LEU A 37 -9.00 -4.83 2.40
N SER A 38 -10.26 -4.91 2.76
CA SER A 38 -10.70 -4.62 4.13
C SER A 38 -10.09 -5.58 5.13
N MET A 39 -9.95 -6.85 4.76
CA MET A 39 -9.31 -7.84 5.62
C MET A 39 -7.84 -7.53 5.83
N VAL A 40 -7.14 -7.20 4.76
CA VAL A 40 -5.72 -6.84 4.83
C VAL A 40 -5.54 -5.62 5.73
N ALA A 41 -6.40 -4.61 5.55
CA ALA A 41 -6.35 -3.41 6.38
C ALA A 41 -6.49 -3.74 7.86
N GLU A 42 -7.40 -4.64 8.19
CA GLU A 42 -7.61 -5.03 9.59
C GLU A 42 -6.39 -5.71 10.18
N PHE A 43 -5.72 -6.57 9.41
CA PHE A 43 -4.52 -7.22 9.91
C PHE A 43 -3.37 -6.24 10.11
N PHE A 44 -3.22 -5.25 9.22
CA PHE A 44 -2.23 -4.21 9.44
C PHE A 44 -2.54 -3.39 10.68
N ARG A 45 -3.81 -3.05 10.89
CA ARG A 45 -4.22 -2.29 12.06
C ARG A 45 -3.91 -3.05 13.35
N ARG A 46 -4.21 -4.35 13.37
CA ARG A 46 -3.94 -5.19 14.54
C ARG A 46 -2.46 -5.35 14.81
N ALA A 47 -1.65 -5.28 13.78
CA ALA A 47 -0.20 -5.39 13.92
C ALA A 47 0.46 -4.09 14.36
N GLY A 48 -0.33 -3.04 14.57
CA GLY A 48 0.19 -1.77 15.09
C GLY A 48 0.66 -0.78 14.04
N TRP A 49 0.33 -1.02 12.77
CA TRP A 49 0.71 -0.11 11.70
C TRP A 49 -0.15 1.14 11.68
N ASN A 50 0.46 2.24 11.28
CA ASN A 50 -0.27 3.45 10.94
C ASN A 50 -0.89 3.23 9.57
N LEU A 51 -2.20 3.19 9.51
CA LEU A 51 -2.93 2.75 8.32
C LEU A 51 -3.67 3.91 7.67
N CYS A 52 -3.51 4.03 6.36
CA CYS A 52 -4.30 4.93 5.56
C CYS A 52 -4.93 4.13 4.42
N THR A 53 -6.23 4.30 4.21
CA THR A 53 -6.93 3.61 3.12
C THR A 53 -7.77 4.57 2.32
N GLY A 54 -8.01 4.20 1.03
CA GLY A 54 -8.94 4.92 0.18
C GLY A 54 -10.38 4.64 0.56
N PRO A 55 -11.30 4.93 -0.35
CA PRO A 55 -11.06 5.12 -1.79
C PRO A 55 -10.51 6.50 -2.13
N PHE A 56 -9.80 6.55 -3.24
CA PHE A 56 -9.28 7.79 -3.79
C PHE A 56 -9.99 8.07 -5.12
N SER A 57 -10.31 9.34 -5.35
CA SER A 57 -11.12 9.70 -6.52
C SER A 57 -10.32 9.81 -7.79
N SER A 58 -8.98 9.94 -7.69
CA SER A 58 -8.15 10.12 -8.87
C SER A 58 -6.73 9.68 -8.60
N HIS A 59 -6.01 9.45 -9.70
CA HIS A 59 -4.58 9.14 -9.63
C HIS A 59 -3.79 10.29 -9.03
N GLN A 60 -4.22 11.51 -9.28
CA GLN A 60 -3.58 12.70 -8.76
C GLN A 60 -3.72 12.79 -7.24
N GLU A 61 -4.88 12.43 -6.71
CA GLU A 61 -5.09 12.41 -5.27
C GLU A 61 -4.12 11.43 -4.60
N LEU A 62 -3.97 10.25 -5.20
CA LEU A 62 -3.07 9.24 -4.68
C LEU A 62 -1.62 9.73 -4.70
N ALA A 63 -1.19 10.32 -5.81
CA ALA A 63 0.17 10.84 -5.94
C ALA A 63 0.45 11.96 -4.94
N SER A 64 -0.52 12.85 -4.74
CA SER A 64 -0.39 13.94 -3.76
C SER A 64 -0.26 13.40 -2.35
N LEU A 65 -0.98 12.34 -2.04
CA LEU A 65 -0.96 11.76 -0.71
C LEU A 65 0.43 11.23 -0.37
N VAL A 66 1.05 10.48 -1.28
CA VAL A 66 2.39 9.93 -1.02
C VAL A 66 3.46 11.02 -1.05
N GLN A 67 3.20 12.12 -1.71
CA GLN A 67 4.13 13.26 -1.75
C GLN A 67 4.08 14.04 -0.44
N ASN A 68 2.92 14.16 0.16
CA ASN A 68 2.71 15.01 1.34
C ASN A 68 2.80 14.26 2.65
N HIS A 69 2.68 12.93 2.63
CA HIS A 69 2.73 12.10 3.83
C HIS A 69 3.72 10.97 3.63
N TRP A 70 4.38 10.58 4.71
CA TRP A 70 5.33 9.48 4.69
C TRP A 70 4.62 8.15 4.77
N PHE A 71 4.95 7.24 3.85
CA PHE A 71 4.52 5.85 3.91
C PHE A 71 5.74 4.96 3.70
N ASP A 72 5.83 3.92 4.49
CA ASP A 72 6.87 2.91 4.30
C ASP A 72 6.50 1.93 3.19
N ILE A 73 5.20 1.64 3.10
CA ILE A 73 4.67 0.65 2.17
C ILE A 73 3.40 1.18 1.52
N VAL A 74 3.23 0.89 0.24
CA VAL A 74 1.95 1.06 -0.45
C VAL A 74 1.51 -0.31 -0.94
N GLY A 75 0.28 -0.69 -0.62
CA GLY A 75 -0.29 -1.95 -1.07
C GLY A 75 -1.47 -1.71 -2.00
N PHE A 76 -1.46 -2.38 -3.13
CA PHE A 76 -2.57 -2.35 -4.08
C PHE A 76 -3.27 -3.70 -4.12
N SER A 77 -4.60 -3.68 -4.08
CA SER A 77 -5.40 -4.88 -4.34
C SER A 77 -5.83 -4.85 -5.80
N VAL A 78 -5.48 -5.88 -6.54
CA VAL A 78 -5.73 -5.97 -7.98
C VAL A 78 -6.77 -7.06 -8.21
N SER A 79 -7.95 -6.67 -8.68
CA SER A 79 -9.06 -7.62 -8.85
C SER A 79 -9.34 -7.98 -10.30
N SER A 80 -8.78 -7.22 -11.24
CA SER A 80 -9.01 -7.52 -12.67
C SER A 80 -7.83 -7.02 -13.49
N ASP A 81 -7.79 -7.45 -14.75
CA ASP A 81 -6.74 -7.03 -15.67
C ASP A 81 -7.07 -5.75 -16.44
N ARG A 82 -8.22 -5.15 -16.16
CA ARG A 82 -8.71 -4.02 -16.94
C ARG A 82 -7.86 -2.77 -16.82
N ARG A 83 -7.21 -2.58 -15.68
CA ARG A 83 -6.50 -1.34 -15.38
C ARG A 83 -5.05 -1.56 -15.03
N LEU A 84 -4.45 -2.60 -15.60
CA LEU A 84 -3.04 -2.88 -15.32
C LEU A 84 -2.12 -1.76 -15.80
N ASP A 85 -2.45 -1.12 -16.94
CA ASP A 85 -1.66 0.01 -17.41
C ASP A 85 -1.72 1.18 -16.44
N GLU A 86 -2.89 1.42 -15.85
CA GLU A 86 -3.05 2.46 -14.85
C GLU A 86 -2.29 2.12 -13.57
N LEU A 87 -2.32 0.85 -13.17
CA LEU A 87 -1.57 0.41 -12.01
C LEU A 87 -0.07 0.65 -12.20
N LYS A 88 0.44 0.30 -13.37
CA LYS A 88 1.85 0.50 -13.68
C LYS A 88 2.23 1.98 -13.60
N LYS A 89 1.37 2.84 -14.13
CA LYS A 89 1.60 4.28 -14.04
C LYS A 89 1.54 4.79 -12.61
N ASP A 90 0.58 4.30 -11.83
CA ASP A 90 0.46 4.71 -10.44
C ASP A 90 1.71 4.32 -9.65
N ILE A 91 2.20 3.11 -9.86
CA ILE A 91 3.41 2.65 -9.19
C ILE A 91 4.60 3.52 -9.57
N HIS A 92 4.74 3.81 -10.86
CA HIS A 92 5.81 4.67 -11.34
C HIS A 92 5.75 6.07 -10.71
N ASN A 93 4.56 6.65 -10.67
CA ASN A 93 4.36 7.98 -10.12
C ASN A 93 4.59 8.00 -8.61
N ILE A 94 4.18 6.95 -7.91
CA ILE A 94 4.40 6.85 -6.48
C ILE A 94 5.89 6.80 -6.17
N ARG A 95 6.66 6.02 -6.91
CA ARG A 95 8.09 5.95 -6.69
C ARG A 95 8.79 7.28 -6.97
N ARG A 96 8.32 8.00 -7.98
CA ARG A 96 8.88 9.30 -8.33
C ARG A 96 8.54 10.37 -7.32
N ASP A 97 7.28 10.39 -6.87
CA ASP A 97 6.73 11.49 -6.08
C ASP A 97 6.74 11.27 -4.58
N SER A 98 6.91 10.03 -4.13
CA SER A 98 6.84 9.70 -2.72
C SER A 98 7.90 10.45 -1.91
N ARG A 99 7.49 10.90 -0.73
CA ARG A 99 8.41 11.43 0.26
C ARG A 99 9.49 10.43 0.63
N ASN A 100 9.08 9.17 0.69
CA ASN A 100 9.99 8.07 0.99
C ASN A 100 10.55 7.55 -0.32
N ARG A 101 11.82 7.81 -0.57
CA ARG A 101 12.46 7.36 -1.82
C ARG A 101 12.64 5.85 -1.87
N HIS A 102 12.54 5.18 -0.74
CA HIS A 102 12.68 3.73 -0.65
C HIS A 102 11.35 3.07 -0.32
N ILE A 103 10.25 3.68 -0.75
CA ILE A 103 8.92 3.14 -0.49
C ILE A 103 8.80 1.74 -1.10
N GLY A 104 8.27 0.81 -0.32
CA GLY A 104 8.02 -0.54 -0.80
C GLY A 104 6.63 -0.64 -1.41
N ILE A 105 6.52 -1.40 -2.48
CA ILE A 105 5.24 -1.55 -3.17
C ILE A 105 4.86 -3.01 -3.22
N ILE A 106 3.70 -3.32 -2.66
CA ILE A 106 3.17 -4.67 -2.59
C ILE A 106 1.88 -4.71 -3.39
N ILE A 107 1.71 -5.72 -4.21
CA ILE A 107 0.44 -5.94 -4.88
C ILE A 107 -0.12 -7.29 -4.45
N GLY A 108 -1.45 -7.36 -4.40
CA GLY A 108 -2.13 -8.58 -3.99
C GLY A 108 -3.49 -8.69 -4.65
N GLY A 109 -4.23 -9.74 -4.27
CA GLY A 109 -5.54 -10.00 -4.83
C GLY A 109 -5.53 -11.18 -5.77
N PRO A 110 -6.72 -11.63 -6.18
CA PRO A 110 -6.85 -12.85 -6.99
C PRO A 110 -6.08 -12.80 -8.31
N MET A 111 -6.03 -11.65 -8.95
CA MET A 111 -5.35 -11.49 -10.23
C MET A 111 -3.86 -11.75 -10.10
N VAL A 112 -3.26 -11.23 -9.03
CA VAL A 112 -1.82 -11.38 -8.83
C VAL A 112 -1.47 -12.82 -8.43
N ILE A 113 -2.32 -13.43 -7.62
CA ILE A 113 -2.11 -14.82 -7.22
C ILE A 113 -2.10 -15.73 -8.45
N SER A 114 -2.99 -15.48 -9.40
CA SER A 114 -3.07 -16.25 -10.64
C SER A 114 -1.94 -15.91 -11.62
N HIS A 115 -1.40 -14.71 -11.52
CA HIS A 115 -0.39 -14.21 -12.47
C HIS A 115 0.75 -13.54 -11.71
N PRO A 116 1.61 -14.34 -11.03
CA PRO A 116 2.66 -13.76 -10.19
C PRO A 116 3.71 -12.94 -10.94
N ASP A 117 3.81 -13.12 -12.25
CA ASP A 117 4.71 -12.32 -13.07
C ASP A 117 4.33 -10.84 -13.10
N LEU A 118 3.11 -10.50 -12.67
CA LEU A 118 2.68 -9.10 -12.58
C LEU A 118 3.53 -8.29 -11.61
N VAL A 119 4.11 -8.93 -10.59
CA VAL A 119 4.96 -8.21 -9.65
C VAL A 119 6.07 -7.47 -10.39
N ALA A 120 6.81 -8.17 -11.19
CA ALA A 120 7.91 -7.57 -11.94
C ALA A 120 7.40 -6.63 -13.04
N SER A 121 6.38 -7.04 -13.78
CA SER A 121 5.92 -6.26 -14.93
C SER A 121 5.25 -4.95 -14.52
N MET A 122 4.66 -4.89 -13.32
CA MET A 122 4.05 -3.65 -12.83
C MET A 122 5.05 -2.77 -12.08
N GLY A 123 6.24 -3.27 -11.79
CA GLY A 123 7.23 -2.51 -11.03
C GLY A 123 7.05 -2.60 -9.52
N ALA A 124 6.31 -3.58 -9.05
CA ALA A 124 6.12 -3.82 -7.61
C ALA A 124 7.31 -4.59 -7.05
N ASP A 125 7.44 -4.56 -5.73
CA ASP A 125 8.54 -5.23 -5.04
C ASP A 125 8.19 -6.66 -4.63
N MET A 126 6.92 -6.89 -4.30
CA MET A 126 6.51 -8.24 -3.90
C MET A 126 4.99 -8.41 -4.00
N MET A 127 4.57 -9.65 -3.90
CA MET A 127 3.17 -10.04 -3.89
C MET A 127 2.78 -10.47 -2.48
N SER A 128 1.57 -10.12 -2.07
CA SER A 128 0.97 -10.65 -0.86
C SER A 128 -0.12 -11.63 -1.25
N ALA A 129 0.07 -12.89 -0.92
CA ALA A 129 -0.89 -13.94 -1.26
C ALA A 129 -1.90 -14.19 -0.14
N ASP A 130 -1.60 -13.73 1.06
CA ASP A 130 -2.39 -14.04 2.25
C ASP A 130 -2.49 -12.82 3.14
N ALA A 131 -3.72 -12.40 3.43
CA ALA A 131 -3.95 -11.22 4.24
C ALA A 131 -3.32 -11.34 5.64
N THR A 132 -3.34 -12.53 6.22
CA THR A 132 -2.84 -12.72 7.58
C THR A 132 -1.35 -12.49 7.70
N THR A 133 -0.59 -12.76 6.64
CA THR A 133 0.86 -12.62 6.65
C THR A 133 1.34 -11.30 6.03
N ALA A 134 0.43 -10.51 5.49
CA ALA A 134 0.78 -9.28 4.79
C ALA A 134 1.59 -8.30 5.65
N PRO A 135 1.20 -8.01 6.89
CA PRO A 135 1.99 -7.09 7.71
C PRO A 135 3.40 -7.58 7.97
N GLN A 136 3.57 -8.87 8.20
CA GLN A 136 4.88 -9.45 8.44
C GLN A 136 5.73 -9.38 7.18
N GLN A 137 5.16 -9.68 6.03
CA GLN A 137 5.86 -9.58 4.75
C GLN A 137 6.27 -8.14 4.46
N ALA A 138 5.38 -7.19 4.76
CA ALA A 138 5.66 -5.78 4.56
C ALA A 138 6.81 -5.32 5.45
N HIS A 139 6.83 -5.76 6.69
CA HIS A 139 7.93 -5.43 7.60
C HIS A 139 9.26 -5.98 7.07
N GLY A 140 9.24 -7.20 6.58
CA GLY A 140 10.43 -7.79 5.96
C GLY A 140 10.92 -7.02 4.76
N LEU A 141 9.99 -6.50 3.97
CA LEU A 141 10.35 -5.67 2.82
C LEU A 141 11.01 -4.37 3.25
N ILE A 142 10.50 -3.72 4.30
CA ILE A 142 11.10 -2.50 4.83
C ILE A 142 12.55 -2.77 5.26
N GLU A 143 12.78 -3.86 5.98
CA GLU A 143 14.12 -4.20 6.42
C GLU A 143 15.04 -4.46 5.23
N HIS A 144 14.54 -5.12 4.21
CA HIS A 144 15.31 -5.38 2.99
C HIS A 144 15.66 -4.07 2.29
N MET A 145 14.72 -3.14 2.18
CA MET A 145 14.95 -1.86 1.52
C MET A 145 15.97 -1.03 2.28
N LYS A 146 15.94 -1.08 3.61
CA LYS A 146 16.93 -0.36 4.42
C LYS A 146 18.32 -0.92 4.24
N SER A 147 18.45 -2.24 4.11
CA SER A 147 19.77 -2.86 3.98
C SER A 147 20.41 -2.61 2.63
N ARG A 148 19.65 -2.09 1.67
CA ARG A 148 20.18 -1.79 0.32
C ARG A 148 20.80 -0.40 0.21
N LYS A 149 20.73 0.37 1.25
CA LYS A 149 21.32 1.72 1.22
C LYS A 149 22.82 1.71 1.16
#